data_4ada29d8e85d92dd6877858784631ea2
#
_entry.id   4ada29d8e85d92dd6877858784631ea2
#
_cell.length_a   1.000
_cell.length_b   1.000
_cell.length_c   1.000
_cell.angle_alpha   90.00
_cell.angle_beta   90.00
_cell.angle_gamma   90.00
#
_symmetry.space_group_name_H-M   'P 1'
#
loop_
_entity.id
_entity.type
_entity.pdbx_description
1 polymer ?
#
loop_
_entity_poly.entity_id
_entity_poly.type
_entity_poly.pdbx_seq_one_letter_code
_entity_poly.pdbx_strand_id
1 'polypeptide(L)'
;MIAKVDAEAENSKATAQDQGVSSYPTIKFFPKGSTEPEAYSGGRTEADLVSFMNGKAGTHRTPGGGLDAIAGTIEALDSLVQKFTGGSSIAEVAAEATKAAADLKSNAQNKYAQYYVKVFDKLSKSDNYAAKELARLDNILKKGGLAPEKLDEFTSKTNILKKFLEKATGKSEL
;
A
#
# COMPACT_ATOMS: atom_id res chain seq x y z
N MET A 1 -13.01 7.21 8.47
CA MET A 1 -14.49 7.39 8.36
C MET A 1 -14.74 8.54 7.41
N ILE A 2 -15.73 8.47 6.52
CA ILE A 2 -16.20 9.59 5.69
C ILE A 2 -17.58 9.98 6.20
N ALA A 3 -17.78 11.26 6.48
CA ALA A 3 -19.05 11.80 6.94
C ALA A 3 -19.49 12.95 6.04
N LYS A 4 -20.79 13.18 5.96
CA LYS A 4 -21.42 14.33 5.29
C LYS A 4 -22.27 15.07 6.31
N VAL A 5 -22.21 16.39 6.27
CA VAL A 5 -23.05 17.27 7.10
C VAL A 5 -23.79 18.21 6.16
N ASP A 6 -25.11 18.27 6.29
CA ASP A 6 -25.91 19.33 5.69
C ASP A 6 -25.78 20.58 6.57
N ALA A 7 -24.96 21.51 6.12
CA ALA A 7 -24.63 22.70 6.89
C ALA A 7 -25.77 23.77 6.92
N GLU A 8 -26.81 23.60 6.10
CA GLU A 8 -27.98 24.47 6.08
C GLU A 8 -29.11 23.98 6.99
N ALA A 9 -29.07 22.69 7.38
CA ALA A 9 -30.04 22.12 8.29
C ALA A 9 -29.94 22.79 9.69
N GLU A 10 -31.08 23.10 10.30
CA GLU A 10 -31.14 23.80 11.59
C GLU A 10 -30.29 23.14 12.68
N ASN A 11 -30.30 21.82 12.75
CA ASN A 11 -29.53 21.03 13.73
C ASN A 11 -28.02 21.01 13.47
N SER A 12 -27.56 21.49 12.31
CA SER A 12 -26.13 21.49 11.91
C SER A 12 -25.53 22.88 11.79
N LYS A 13 -26.33 23.94 11.87
CA LYS A 13 -25.87 25.33 11.73
C LYS A 13 -24.79 25.69 12.74
N ALA A 14 -24.97 25.31 14.00
CA ALA A 14 -23.95 25.56 15.04
C ALA A 14 -22.63 24.87 14.69
N THR A 15 -22.67 23.60 14.29
CA THR A 15 -21.48 22.86 13.86
C THR A 15 -20.80 23.49 12.65
N ALA A 16 -21.59 23.94 11.65
CA ALA A 16 -21.06 24.62 10.48
C ALA A 16 -20.35 25.94 10.86
N GLN A 17 -20.93 26.69 11.76
CA GLN A 17 -20.36 27.94 12.29
C GLN A 17 -19.07 27.68 13.08
N ASP A 18 -19.10 26.75 14.03
CA ASP A 18 -17.92 26.35 14.83
C ASP A 18 -16.77 25.87 13.95
N GLN A 19 -17.08 25.19 12.84
CA GLN A 19 -16.10 24.75 11.87
C GLN A 19 -15.74 25.82 10.83
N GLY A 20 -16.24 27.05 10.93
CA GLY A 20 -15.93 28.15 10.02
C GLY A 20 -16.32 27.88 8.57
N VAL A 21 -17.44 27.17 8.34
CA VAL A 21 -17.94 26.90 6.99
C VAL A 21 -18.59 28.15 6.41
N SER A 22 -17.97 28.73 5.38
CA SER A 22 -18.43 29.98 4.73
C SER A 22 -18.87 29.76 3.27
N SER A 23 -18.61 28.57 2.71
CA SER A 23 -18.98 28.23 1.32
C SER A 23 -19.11 26.73 1.15
N TYR A 24 -19.75 26.30 0.06
CA TYR A 24 -20.00 24.89 -0.24
C TYR A 24 -19.39 24.47 -1.60
N PRO A 25 -18.88 23.24 -1.69
CA PRO A 25 -18.61 22.33 -0.57
C PRO A 25 -17.37 22.74 0.20
N THR A 26 -17.39 22.59 1.51
CA THR A 26 -16.21 22.67 2.38
C THR A 26 -15.80 21.25 2.76
N ILE A 27 -14.54 20.92 2.53
CA ILE A 27 -13.97 19.59 2.84
C ILE A 27 -12.91 19.77 3.92
N LYS A 28 -13.00 18.97 4.97
CA LYS A 28 -12.06 18.99 6.10
C LYS A 28 -11.59 17.59 6.44
N PHE A 29 -10.31 17.45 6.73
CA PHE A 29 -9.71 16.21 7.18
C PHE A 29 -9.40 16.32 8.68
N PHE A 30 -9.87 15.36 9.46
CA PHE A 30 -9.56 15.25 10.88
C PHE A 30 -8.53 14.14 11.07
N PRO A 31 -7.28 14.46 11.45
CA PRO A 31 -6.29 13.47 11.78
C PRO A 31 -6.76 12.57 12.94
N LYS A 32 -6.30 11.32 12.98
CA LYS A 32 -6.66 10.39 14.04
C LYS A 32 -6.25 10.94 15.40
N GLY A 33 -7.23 11.07 16.30
CA GLY A 33 -7.02 11.59 17.66
C GLY A 33 -6.96 13.11 17.76
N SER A 34 -7.16 13.86 16.67
CA SER A 34 -7.27 15.31 16.66
C SER A 34 -8.72 15.77 16.52
N THR A 35 -9.08 16.82 17.23
CA THR A 35 -10.32 17.57 17.05
C THR A 35 -10.13 18.76 16.11
N GLU A 36 -8.88 19.11 15.81
CA GLU A 36 -8.52 20.19 14.91
C GLU A 36 -8.46 19.68 13.46
N PRO A 37 -9.29 20.22 12.56
CA PRO A 37 -9.30 19.80 11.17
C PRO A 37 -8.26 20.52 10.33
N GLU A 38 -7.79 19.85 9.30
CA GLU A 38 -7.07 20.43 8.19
C GLU A 38 -8.06 20.74 7.05
N ALA A 39 -8.05 21.97 6.52
CA ALA A 39 -8.85 22.31 5.35
C ALA A 39 -8.26 21.63 4.10
N TYR A 40 -9.13 21.02 3.30
CA TYR A 40 -8.75 20.51 2.00
C TYR A 40 -9.06 21.53 0.89
N SER A 41 -8.01 21.97 0.21
CA SER A 41 -8.08 22.96 -0.88
C SER A 41 -7.69 22.38 -2.26
N GLY A 42 -7.50 21.07 -2.36
CA GLY A 42 -7.13 20.39 -3.60
C GLY A 42 -8.28 20.24 -4.58
N GLY A 43 -8.03 19.50 -5.67
CA GLY A 43 -9.02 19.16 -6.67
C GLY A 43 -10.16 18.30 -6.10
N ARG A 44 -11.28 18.24 -6.82
CA ARG A 44 -12.51 17.57 -6.35
C ARG A 44 -12.84 16.33 -7.17
N THR A 45 -11.92 15.86 -8.00
CA THR A 45 -12.07 14.58 -8.69
C THR A 45 -11.84 13.43 -7.71
N GLU A 46 -12.36 12.25 -8.03
CA GLU A 46 -12.06 11.05 -7.26
C GLU A 46 -10.55 10.83 -7.10
N ALA A 47 -9.79 11.03 -8.18
CA ALA A 47 -8.34 10.88 -8.18
C ALA A 47 -7.64 11.84 -7.20
N ASP A 48 -8.07 13.10 -7.14
CA ASP A 48 -7.50 14.10 -6.21
C ASP A 48 -7.76 13.70 -4.76
N LEU A 49 -8.99 13.30 -4.45
CA LEU A 49 -9.38 12.88 -3.10
C LEU A 49 -8.70 11.60 -2.67
N VAL A 50 -8.60 10.61 -3.57
CA VAL A 50 -7.87 9.36 -3.30
C VAL A 50 -6.39 9.63 -3.07
N SER A 51 -5.76 10.47 -3.90
CA SER A 51 -4.35 10.85 -3.75
C SER A 51 -4.09 11.54 -2.39
N PHE A 52 -4.95 12.48 -2.01
CA PHE A 52 -4.86 13.14 -0.71
C PHE A 52 -4.97 12.14 0.44
N MET A 53 -5.98 11.28 0.40
CA MET A 53 -6.19 10.27 1.44
C MET A 53 -5.05 9.25 1.52
N ASN A 54 -4.49 8.83 0.38
CA ASN A 54 -3.30 7.97 0.34
C ASN A 54 -2.12 8.62 1.08
N GLY A 55 -1.85 9.91 0.81
CA GLY A 55 -0.79 10.65 1.48
C GLY A 55 -1.01 10.78 2.99
N LYS A 56 -2.27 10.99 3.43
CA LYS A 56 -2.61 11.12 4.86
C LYS A 56 -2.62 9.80 5.62
N ALA A 57 -3.03 8.72 4.97
CA ALA A 57 -3.22 7.41 5.60
C ALA A 57 -2.09 6.41 5.32
N GLY A 58 -1.11 6.77 4.47
CA GLY A 58 -0.07 5.85 4.02
C GLY A 58 -0.66 4.64 3.27
N THR A 59 -1.71 4.88 2.47
CA THR A 59 -2.39 3.85 1.69
C THR A 59 -2.08 3.98 0.21
N HIS A 60 -2.42 2.96 -0.57
CA HIS A 60 -2.09 2.84 -1.99
C HIS A 60 -3.33 2.49 -2.81
N ARG A 61 -4.44 3.22 -2.58
CA ARG A 61 -5.67 3.06 -3.35
C ARG A 61 -5.58 3.75 -4.71
N THR A 62 -6.26 3.19 -5.70
CA THR A 62 -6.51 3.82 -6.99
C THR A 62 -7.97 4.27 -7.08
N PRO A 63 -8.32 5.23 -7.93
CA PRO A 63 -9.70 5.51 -8.29
C PRO A 63 -10.41 4.20 -8.68
N GLY A 64 -11.68 4.04 -8.27
CA GLY A 64 -12.40 2.78 -8.40
C GLY A 64 -12.13 1.74 -7.31
N GLY A 65 -11.27 2.05 -6.31
CA GLY A 65 -11.07 1.25 -5.08
C GLY A 65 -10.01 0.15 -5.17
N GLY A 66 -9.32 0.01 -6.29
CA GLY A 66 -8.20 -0.93 -6.46
C GLY A 66 -6.96 -0.54 -5.65
N LEU A 67 -5.86 -1.28 -5.84
CA LEU A 67 -4.54 -0.96 -5.30
C LEU A 67 -3.56 -0.68 -6.44
N ASP A 68 -2.63 0.25 -6.22
CA ASP A 68 -1.54 0.53 -7.14
C ASP A 68 -0.42 -0.55 -7.08
N ALA A 69 0.58 -0.40 -7.96
CA ALA A 69 1.66 -1.38 -8.11
C ALA A 69 2.63 -1.44 -6.93
N ILE A 70 2.61 -0.45 -6.04
CA ILE A 70 3.49 -0.39 -4.86
C ILE A 70 2.78 -0.81 -3.56
N ALA A 71 1.47 -1.05 -3.62
CA ALA A 71 0.73 -1.54 -2.46
C ALA A 71 1.33 -2.84 -1.91
N GLY A 72 1.65 -2.83 -0.61
CA GLY A 72 2.25 -3.95 0.10
C GLY A 72 3.76 -4.07 -0.06
N THR A 73 4.40 -3.33 -0.97
CA THR A 73 5.86 -3.31 -1.09
C THR A 73 6.51 -2.52 0.06
N ILE A 74 7.76 -2.84 0.36
CA ILE A 74 8.53 -2.22 1.45
C ILE A 74 9.92 -1.90 0.90
N GLU A 75 10.24 -0.61 0.75
CA GLU A 75 11.44 -0.12 0.09
C GLU A 75 12.74 -0.77 0.60
N ALA A 76 12.88 -0.91 1.91
CA ALA A 76 14.05 -1.56 2.51
C ALA A 76 14.18 -3.04 2.08
N LEU A 77 13.06 -3.75 1.93
CA LEU A 77 13.05 -5.15 1.48
C LEU A 77 13.15 -5.27 -0.03
N ASP A 78 12.58 -4.33 -0.79
CA ASP A 78 12.76 -4.25 -2.25
C ASP A 78 14.24 -4.06 -2.61
N SER A 79 14.99 -3.25 -1.84
CA SER A 79 16.43 -3.08 -2.01
C SER A 79 17.19 -4.40 -1.81
N LEU A 80 16.76 -5.25 -0.88
CA LEU A 80 17.34 -6.58 -0.69
C LEU A 80 16.98 -7.52 -1.84
N VAL A 81 15.75 -7.44 -2.37
CA VAL A 81 15.36 -8.19 -3.56
C VAL A 81 16.24 -7.80 -4.75
N GLN A 82 16.54 -6.51 -4.94
CA GLN A 82 17.44 -6.04 -5.99
C GLN A 82 18.88 -6.57 -5.81
N LYS A 83 19.41 -6.65 -4.58
CA LYS A 83 20.71 -7.29 -4.32
C LYS A 83 20.69 -8.76 -4.74
N PHE A 84 19.63 -9.49 -4.40
CA PHE A 84 19.47 -10.90 -4.78
C PHE A 84 19.40 -11.07 -6.30
N THR A 85 18.53 -10.31 -6.99
CA THR A 85 18.40 -10.38 -8.47
C THR A 85 19.64 -9.86 -9.19
N GLY A 86 20.50 -9.08 -8.51
CA GLY A 86 21.81 -8.63 -8.96
C GLY A 86 22.93 -9.64 -8.74
N GLY A 87 22.64 -10.84 -8.20
CA GLY A 87 23.59 -11.94 -8.07
C GLY A 87 24.16 -12.16 -6.67
N SER A 88 23.67 -11.45 -5.63
CA SER A 88 24.06 -11.72 -4.25
C SER A 88 23.52 -13.07 -3.77
N SER A 89 24.22 -13.69 -2.82
CA SER A 89 23.83 -14.96 -2.22
C SER A 89 22.44 -14.89 -1.59
N ILE A 90 21.56 -15.83 -1.94
CA ILE A 90 20.21 -15.91 -1.37
C ILE A 90 20.25 -16.10 0.15
N ALA A 91 21.23 -16.82 0.68
CA ALA A 91 21.36 -17.06 2.12
C ALA A 91 21.65 -15.76 2.89
N GLU A 92 22.57 -14.94 2.37
CA GLU A 92 22.92 -13.65 2.96
C GLU A 92 21.74 -12.68 2.91
N VAL A 93 21.12 -12.53 1.75
CA VAL A 93 19.98 -11.62 1.56
C VAL A 93 18.76 -12.06 2.38
N ALA A 94 18.50 -13.36 2.50
CA ALA A 94 17.43 -13.88 3.34
C ALA A 94 17.65 -13.59 4.84
N ALA A 95 18.90 -13.67 5.31
CA ALA A 95 19.25 -13.30 6.69
C ALA A 95 19.06 -11.79 6.94
N GLU A 96 19.53 -10.93 6.00
CA GLU A 96 19.29 -9.49 6.05
C GLU A 96 17.79 -9.17 6.04
N ALA A 97 17.00 -9.82 5.19
CA ALA A 97 15.56 -9.63 5.09
C ALA A 97 14.82 -10.04 6.38
N THR A 98 15.26 -11.13 7.02
CA THR A 98 14.70 -11.57 8.30
C THR A 98 14.94 -10.53 9.39
N LYS A 99 16.16 -9.97 9.45
CA LYS A 99 16.50 -8.91 10.40
C LYS A 99 15.70 -7.64 10.13
N ALA A 100 15.67 -7.16 8.88
CA ALA A 100 14.90 -5.98 8.50
C ALA A 100 13.39 -6.14 8.78
N ALA A 101 12.82 -7.32 8.57
CA ALA A 101 11.43 -7.60 8.87
C ALA A 101 11.13 -7.57 10.39
N ALA A 102 12.08 -7.98 11.24
CA ALA A 102 11.94 -7.93 12.69
C ALA A 102 11.95 -6.49 13.23
N ASP A 103 12.62 -5.56 12.55
CA ASP A 103 12.72 -4.16 12.96
C ASP A 103 11.46 -3.35 12.59
N LEU A 104 10.55 -3.88 11.78
CA LEU A 104 9.33 -3.20 11.37
C LEU A 104 8.27 -3.24 12.47
N LYS A 105 7.90 -2.06 12.96
CA LYS A 105 6.98 -1.90 14.11
C LYS A 105 5.50 -1.88 13.73
N SER A 106 5.16 -1.58 12.46
CA SER A 106 3.78 -1.51 12.00
C SER A 106 3.21 -2.90 11.73
N ASN A 107 2.07 -3.25 12.33
CA ASN A 107 1.41 -4.54 12.11
C ASN A 107 1.04 -4.77 10.62
N ALA A 108 0.65 -3.72 9.90
CA ALA A 108 0.31 -3.82 8.48
C ALA A 108 1.55 -4.11 7.63
N GLN A 109 2.67 -3.42 7.89
CA GLN A 109 3.95 -3.67 7.23
C GLN A 109 4.54 -5.02 7.63
N ASN A 110 4.41 -5.43 8.89
CA ASN A 110 4.92 -6.71 9.38
C ASN A 110 4.35 -7.89 8.59
N LYS A 111 3.05 -7.91 8.29
CA LYS A 111 2.42 -8.97 7.50
C LYS A 111 3.12 -9.14 6.14
N TYR A 112 3.41 -8.05 5.46
CA TYR A 112 4.06 -8.08 4.15
C TYR A 112 5.57 -8.32 4.29
N ALA A 113 6.23 -7.79 5.31
CA ALA A 113 7.63 -8.08 5.60
C ALA A 113 7.86 -9.58 5.80
N GLN A 114 6.99 -10.24 6.57
CA GLN A 114 7.04 -11.71 6.74
C GLN A 114 6.80 -12.45 5.41
N TYR A 115 6.03 -11.87 4.50
CA TYR A 115 5.85 -12.46 3.18
C TYR A 115 7.12 -12.40 2.34
N TYR A 116 7.90 -11.30 2.38
CA TYR A 116 9.24 -11.26 1.75
C TYR A 116 10.16 -12.36 2.29
N VAL A 117 10.24 -12.49 3.62
CA VAL A 117 11.07 -13.54 4.26
C VAL A 117 10.64 -14.92 3.78
N LYS A 118 9.33 -15.18 3.72
CA LYS A 118 8.79 -16.45 3.19
C LYS A 118 9.19 -16.67 1.74
N VAL A 119 9.16 -15.65 0.90
CA VAL A 119 9.53 -15.78 -0.52
C VAL A 119 11.01 -16.11 -0.64
N PHE A 120 11.90 -15.46 0.10
CA PHE A 120 13.33 -15.81 0.15
C PHE A 120 13.56 -17.26 0.61
N ASP A 121 12.90 -17.71 1.70
CA ASP A 121 12.99 -19.11 2.16
C ASP A 121 12.54 -20.10 1.08
N LYS A 122 11.49 -19.78 0.35
CA LYS A 122 10.99 -20.65 -0.72
C LYS A 122 11.92 -20.65 -1.94
N LEU A 123 12.50 -19.51 -2.30
CA LEU A 123 13.47 -19.40 -3.39
C LEU A 123 14.77 -20.14 -3.08
N SER A 124 15.21 -20.21 -1.82
CA SER A 124 16.38 -21.03 -1.43
C SER A 124 16.18 -22.54 -1.70
N LYS A 125 14.93 -22.98 -1.86
CA LYS A 125 14.56 -24.37 -2.09
C LYS A 125 14.09 -24.65 -3.54
N SER A 126 13.67 -23.60 -4.27
CA SER A 126 13.09 -23.71 -5.61
C SER A 126 13.17 -22.36 -6.33
N ASP A 127 14.07 -22.25 -7.30
CA ASP A 127 14.37 -21.00 -8.03
C ASP A 127 13.15 -20.41 -8.76
N ASN A 128 12.18 -21.21 -9.11
CA ASN A 128 10.98 -20.78 -9.85
C ASN A 128 9.76 -20.51 -8.94
N TYR A 129 9.95 -20.49 -7.62
CA TYR A 129 8.83 -20.29 -6.68
C TYR A 129 8.08 -18.98 -6.92
N ALA A 130 8.78 -17.87 -7.08
CA ALA A 130 8.14 -16.57 -7.28
C ALA A 130 7.25 -16.54 -8.53
N ALA A 131 7.71 -17.08 -9.64
CA ALA A 131 6.94 -17.14 -10.87
C ALA A 131 5.69 -18.04 -10.76
N LYS A 132 5.84 -19.22 -10.14
CA LYS A 132 4.72 -20.14 -9.92
C LYS A 132 3.67 -19.55 -8.99
N GLU A 133 4.10 -18.93 -7.90
CA GLU A 133 3.19 -18.33 -6.92
C GLU A 133 2.49 -17.11 -7.50
N LEU A 134 3.20 -16.26 -8.29
CA LEU A 134 2.59 -15.15 -9.01
C LEU A 134 1.49 -15.66 -9.95
N ALA A 135 1.78 -16.65 -10.80
CA ALA A 135 0.79 -17.21 -11.71
C ALA A 135 -0.43 -17.79 -10.96
N ARG A 136 -0.20 -18.43 -9.82
CA ARG A 136 -1.28 -18.96 -8.97
C ARG A 136 -2.19 -17.84 -8.44
N LEU A 137 -1.60 -16.78 -7.89
CA LEU A 137 -2.36 -15.64 -7.34
C LEU A 137 -3.09 -14.87 -8.44
N ASP A 138 -2.45 -14.63 -9.58
CA ASP A 138 -3.08 -13.97 -10.73
C ASP A 138 -4.30 -14.76 -11.24
N ASN A 139 -4.22 -16.08 -11.27
CA ASN A 139 -5.36 -16.93 -11.64
C ASN A 139 -6.52 -16.80 -10.62
N ILE A 140 -6.22 -16.68 -9.34
CA ILE A 140 -7.25 -16.48 -8.30
C ILE A 140 -7.88 -15.09 -8.46
N LEU A 141 -7.07 -14.04 -8.66
CA LEU A 141 -7.55 -12.66 -8.87
C LEU A 141 -8.44 -12.56 -10.11
N LYS A 142 -8.06 -13.23 -11.21
CA LYS A 142 -8.84 -13.26 -12.46
C LYS A 142 -10.19 -13.96 -12.31
N LYS A 143 -10.30 -14.99 -11.46
CA LYS A 143 -11.58 -15.66 -11.19
C LYS A 143 -12.57 -14.78 -10.47
N GLY A 144 -12.10 -13.77 -9.74
CA GLY A 144 -12.96 -12.86 -8.98
C GLY A 144 -13.65 -13.52 -7.78
N GLY A 145 -14.69 -12.84 -7.26
CA GLY A 145 -15.50 -13.35 -6.14
C GLY A 145 -14.81 -13.34 -4.78
N LEU A 146 -13.70 -12.62 -4.66
CA LEU A 146 -12.97 -12.47 -3.40
C LEU A 146 -13.58 -11.39 -2.51
N ALA A 147 -13.57 -11.61 -1.20
CA ALA A 147 -13.82 -10.54 -0.25
C ALA A 147 -12.76 -9.42 -0.41
N PRO A 148 -13.13 -8.13 -0.19
CA PRO A 148 -12.22 -6.99 -0.42
C PRO A 148 -10.87 -7.14 0.25
N GLU A 149 -10.82 -7.65 1.50
CA GLU A 149 -9.58 -7.83 2.24
C GLU A 149 -8.66 -8.89 1.60
N LYS A 150 -9.26 -9.93 0.98
CA LYS A 150 -8.51 -10.97 0.27
C LYS A 150 -8.03 -10.50 -1.09
N LEU A 151 -8.83 -9.68 -1.76
CA LEU A 151 -8.43 -9.02 -3.00
C LEU A 151 -7.19 -8.15 -2.76
N ASP A 152 -7.24 -7.29 -1.74
CA ASP A 152 -6.13 -6.43 -1.35
C ASP A 152 -4.87 -7.24 -0.95
N GLU A 153 -5.07 -8.29 -0.16
CA GLU A 153 -3.98 -9.16 0.28
C GLU A 153 -3.27 -9.81 -0.92
N PHE A 154 -4.03 -10.36 -1.86
CA PHE A 154 -3.44 -11.05 -3.01
C PHE A 154 -2.83 -10.07 -3.99
N THR A 155 -3.45 -8.90 -4.23
CA THR A 155 -2.87 -7.83 -5.04
C THR A 155 -1.52 -7.37 -4.47
N SER A 156 -1.46 -7.11 -3.16
CA SER A 156 -0.20 -6.73 -2.51
C SER A 156 0.87 -7.83 -2.62
N LYS A 157 0.50 -9.10 -2.45
CA LYS A 157 1.42 -10.22 -2.62
C LYS A 157 1.91 -10.38 -4.06
N THR A 158 1.05 -10.15 -5.06
CA THR A 158 1.49 -10.16 -6.47
C THR A 158 2.46 -9.03 -6.77
N ASN A 159 2.25 -7.83 -6.19
CA ASN A 159 3.19 -6.72 -6.33
C ASN A 159 4.57 -7.08 -5.76
N ILE A 160 4.61 -7.67 -4.57
CA ILE A 160 5.86 -8.15 -3.96
C ILE A 160 6.55 -9.19 -4.84
N LEU A 161 5.82 -10.22 -5.32
CA LEU A 161 6.39 -11.27 -6.17
C LEU A 161 6.96 -10.73 -7.48
N LYS A 162 6.34 -9.69 -8.06
CA LYS A 162 6.86 -9.01 -9.25
C LYS A 162 8.24 -8.43 -9.01
N LYS A 163 8.52 -7.89 -7.81
CA LYS A 163 9.86 -7.39 -7.45
C LYS A 163 10.95 -8.47 -7.58
N PHE A 164 10.64 -9.69 -7.15
CA PHE A 164 11.57 -10.84 -7.28
C PHE A 164 11.79 -11.29 -8.73
N LEU A 165 10.91 -10.94 -9.64
CA LEU A 165 10.99 -11.30 -11.06
C LEU A 165 11.52 -10.16 -11.93
N GLU A 166 11.58 -8.92 -11.41
CA GLU A 166 12.27 -7.82 -12.07
C GLU A 166 13.76 -8.15 -12.14
N LYS A 167 14.34 -8.17 -13.35
CA LYS A 167 15.79 -8.25 -13.50
C LYS A 167 16.39 -7.02 -12.82
N ALA A 168 17.47 -7.20 -12.07
CA ALA A 168 18.24 -6.05 -11.64
C ALA A 168 18.53 -5.21 -12.90
N THR A 169 17.97 -4.03 -12.95
CA THR A 169 18.35 -3.06 -13.98
C THR A 169 19.79 -2.71 -13.69
N GLY A 170 20.69 -3.41 -14.36
CA GLY A 170 22.08 -3.06 -14.37
C GLY A 170 22.16 -1.58 -14.69
N LYS A 171 22.92 -0.82 -13.91
CA LYS A 171 23.43 0.47 -14.35
C LYS A 171 23.97 0.23 -15.75
N SER A 172 23.16 0.61 -16.76
CA SER A 172 23.67 0.76 -18.09
C SER A 172 24.54 1.99 -18.05
N GLU A 173 25.82 1.74 -18.09
CA GLU A 173 26.88 2.47 -18.77
C GLU A 173 26.86 4.00 -18.75
N LEU A 174 27.90 4.48 -18.14
CA LEU A 174 28.69 5.59 -18.71
C LEU A 174 29.95 5.02 -19.31
#